data_1f452ae6ff0a26b05e360688ed6b42f6
#
_entry.id   1f452ae6ff0a26b05e360688ed6b42f6
#
_cell.length_a   1.000
_cell.length_b   1.000
_cell.length_c   1.000
_cell.angle_alpha   90.00
_cell.angle_beta   90.00
_cell.angle_gamma   90.00
#
_symmetry.space_group_name_H-M   'P 1'
#
loop_
_entity.id
_entity.type
_entity.pdbx_description
1 polymer ?
#
loop_
_entity_poly.entity_id
_entity_poly.type
_entity_poly.pdbx_seq_one_letter_code
_entity_poly.pdbx_strand_id
1 'polypeptide(L)'
;MEYFDNIGNKIEVGDKVLILVPKSDKTYRQGIVKDFKNPFSHGPNHFHCEILVEYDDGRLYCNEYRWDQRQGHNIKFSKKTTKAWRSNSDIVKLKPEYI
;
A
#
# COMPACT_ATOMS: atom_id res chain seq x y z
N MET A 1 -5.33 -16.94 -8.00
CA MET A 1 -4.74 -15.84 -8.81
C MET A 1 -3.42 -15.42 -8.20
N GLU A 2 -2.42 -15.16 -9.01
CA GLU A 2 -1.11 -14.76 -8.53
C GLU A 2 -0.94 -13.25 -8.54
N TYR A 3 -0.26 -12.72 -7.53
CA TYR A 3 0.03 -11.30 -7.39
C TYR A 3 1.54 -11.09 -7.36
N PHE A 4 2.01 -10.02 -8.00
CA PHE A 4 3.43 -9.74 -8.17
C PHE A 4 3.75 -8.33 -7.71
N ASP A 5 4.99 -8.15 -7.21
CA ASP A 5 5.51 -6.85 -6.83
C ASP A 5 6.00 -6.04 -8.05
N ASN A 6 6.63 -4.88 -7.78
CA ASN A 6 7.13 -4.00 -8.83
C ASN A 6 8.19 -4.64 -9.75
N ILE A 7 8.93 -5.62 -9.26
CA ILE A 7 10.03 -6.27 -10.01
C ILE A 7 9.73 -7.71 -10.39
N GLY A 8 8.47 -8.14 -10.29
CA GLY A 8 8.02 -9.44 -10.77
C GLY A 8 8.16 -10.58 -9.77
N ASN A 9 8.41 -10.32 -8.49
CA ASN A 9 8.39 -11.35 -7.46
C ASN A 9 6.96 -11.67 -7.05
N LYS A 10 6.62 -12.95 -6.93
CA LYS A 10 5.32 -13.37 -6.42
C LYS A 10 5.16 -12.97 -4.96
N ILE A 11 4.00 -12.38 -4.64
CA ILE A 11 3.66 -11.91 -3.29
C ILE A 11 2.54 -12.76 -2.73
N GLU A 12 2.65 -13.12 -1.44
CA GLU A 12 1.64 -13.85 -0.70
C GLU A 12 1.34 -13.14 0.62
N VAL A 13 0.17 -13.41 1.21
CA VAL A 13 -0.17 -12.92 2.55
C VAL A 13 0.87 -13.40 3.56
N GLY A 14 1.35 -12.48 4.39
CA GLY A 14 2.42 -12.75 5.36
C GLY A 14 3.81 -12.36 4.89
N ASP A 15 3.99 -12.06 3.61
CA ASP A 15 5.29 -11.63 3.08
C ASP A 15 5.67 -10.25 3.62
N LYS A 16 6.95 -10.10 3.94
CA LYS A 16 7.53 -8.81 4.29
C LYS A 16 7.88 -8.04 3.02
N VAL A 17 7.49 -6.77 2.97
CA VAL A 17 7.68 -5.92 1.78
C VAL A 17 8.27 -4.58 2.15
N LEU A 18 9.01 -4.00 1.20
CA LEU A 18 9.47 -2.62 1.23
C LEU A 18 8.46 -1.77 0.44
N ILE A 19 8.04 -0.65 1.03
CA ILE A 19 7.11 0.28 0.40
C ILE A 19 7.93 1.40 -0.23
N LEU A 20 7.81 1.57 -1.56
CA LEU A 20 8.64 2.50 -2.34
C LEU A 20 8.16 3.95 -2.28
N VAL A 21 7.13 4.23 -1.48
CA VAL A 21 6.67 5.61 -1.24
C VAL A 21 7.48 6.17 -0.07
N PRO A 22 8.41 7.11 -0.30
CA PRO A 22 9.28 7.61 0.76
C PRO A 22 8.53 8.48 1.75
N LYS A 23 8.97 8.46 3.00
CA LYS A 23 8.53 9.42 4.01
C LYS A 23 9.12 10.81 3.73
N SER A 24 8.67 11.82 4.47
CA SER A 24 9.20 13.18 4.39
C SER A 24 10.70 13.29 4.69
N ASP A 25 11.24 12.36 5.46
CA ASP A 25 12.69 12.26 5.76
C ASP A 25 13.46 11.43 4.72
N LYS A 26 12.81 11.04 3.63
CA LYS A 26 13.34 10.23 2.53
C LYS A 26 13.69 8.79 2.91
N THR A 27 13.24 8.30 4.05
CA THR A 27 13.35 6.88 4.40
C THR A 27 12.16 6.09 3.87
N TYR A 28 12.35 4.80 3.66
CA TYR A 28 11.28 3.89 3.20
C TYR A 28 10.74 3.09 4.38
N ARG A 29 9.45 2.78 4.29
CA ARG A 29 8.78 1.94 5.27
C ARG A 29 8.77 0.49 4.84
N GLN A 30 8.70 -0.40 5.82
CA GLN A 30 8.48 -1.82 5.62
C GLN A 30 7.12 -2.21 6.21
N GLY A 31 6.60 -3.32 5.73
CA GLY A 31 5.33 -3.83 6.21
C GLY A 31 5.12 -5.29 5.84
N ILE A 32 3.96 -5.81 6.24
CA ILE A 32 3.56 -7.19 5.99
C ILE A 32 2.28 -7.18 5.16
N VAL A 33 2.25 -8.00 4.14
CA VAL A 33 1.08 -8.16 3.26
C VAL A 33 -0.06 -8.83 4.03
N LYS A 34 -1.23 -8.22 4.01
CA LYS A 34 -2.42 -8.71 4.72
C LYS A 34 -3.54 -9.15 3.81
N ASP A 35 -3.71 -8.53 2.65
CA ASP A 35 -4.79 -8.84 1.72
C ASP A 35 -4.50 -8.28 0.33
N PHE A 36 -5.31 -8.67 -0.64
CA PHE A 36 -5.25 -8.21 -2.01
C PHE A 36 -6.63 -7.81 -2.50
N LYS A 37 -6.70 -6.77 -3.35
CA LYS A 37 -7.89 -6.49 -4.16
C LYS A 37 -7.72 -7.09 -5.55
N ASN A 38 -8.84 -7.41 -6.17
CA ASN A 38 -8.85 -7.98 -7.52
C ASN A 38 -8.00 -7.14 -8.48
N PRO A 39 -7.15 -7.78 -9.29
CA PRO A 39 -6.31 -7.06 -10.22
C PRO A 39 -7.14 -6.42 -11.33
N PHE A 40 -6.74 -5.21 -11.72
CA PHE A 40 -7.25 -4.57 -12.91
C PHE A 40 -6.30 -4.85 -14.06
N SER A 41 -6.83 -5.29 -15.19
CA SER A 41 -6.06 -5.38 -16.43
C SER A 41 -6.33 -4.12 -17.26
N HIS A 42 -5.30 -3.30 -17.45
CA HIS A 42 -5.34 -2.15 -18.35
C HIS A 42 -4.72 -2.50 -19.72
N GLY A 43 -4.99 -3.71 -20.20
CA GLY A 43 -4.43 -4.22 -21.44
C GLY A 43 -3.54 -5.44 -21.22
N PRO A 44 -3.02 -6.05 -22.29
CA PRO A 44 -2.40 -7.38 -22.19
C PRO A 44 -1.09 -7.43 -21.38
N ASN A 45 -0.47 -6.29 -21.07
CA ASN A 45 0.82 -6.23 -20.38
C ASN A 45 0.79 -5.43 -19.08
N HIS A 46 -0.38 -4.97 -18.63
CA HIS A 46 -0.48 -4.14 -17.42
C HIS A 46 -1.34 -4.84 -16.37
N PHE A 47 -0.68 -5.49 -15.45
CA PHE A 47 -1.30 -6.01 -14.23
C PHE A 47 -1.19 -4.96 -13.13
N HIS A 48 -2.33 -4.48 -12.69
CA HIS A 48 -2.41 -3.55 -11.57
C HIS A 48 -3.29 -4.17 -10.49
N CYS A 49 -2.76 -4.31 -9.28
CA CYS A 49 -3.53 -4.74 -8.12
C CYS A 49 -3.22 -3.84 -6.94
N GLU A 50 -4.12 -3.81 -5.98
CA GLU A 50 -3.90 -3.16 -4.70
C GLU A 50 -3.62 -4.19 -3.62
N ILE A 51 -2.68 -3.87 -2.75
CA ILE A 51 -2.19 -4.74 -1.69
C ILE A 51 -2.39 -4.02 -0.35
N LEU A 52 -3.07 -4.69 0.58
CA LEU A 52 -3.20 -4.19 1.94
C LEU A 52 -1.93 -4.51 2.71
N VAL A 53 -1.25 -3.48 3.18
CA VAL A 53 0.02 -3.61 3.91
C VAL A 53 -0.17 -3.08 5.32
N GLU A 54 0.24 -3.86 6.32
CA GLU A 54 0.38 -3.42 7.71
C GLU A 54 1.81 -2.96 7.95
N TYR A 55 1.96 -1.70 8.34
CA TYR A 55 3.26 -1.07 8.53
C TYR A 55 3.94 -1.51 9.84
N ASP A 56 5.24 -1.80 9.77
CA ASP A 56 6.04 -2.25 10.91
C ASP A 56 6.12 -1.21 12.04
N ASP A 57 6.15 0.08 11.69
CA ASP A 57 6.20 1.16 12.68
C ASP A 57 4.84 1.47 13.32
N GLY A 58 3.81 0.75 12.91
CA GLY A 58 2.49 0.76 13.55
C GLY A 58 1.73 2.08 13.49
N ARG A 59 2.20 3.07 12.74
CA ARG A 59 1.57 4.39 12.69
C ARG A 59 1.57 4.96 11.27
N LEU A 60 0.38 5.24 10.79
CA LEU A 60 0.16 5.90 9.51
C LEU A 60 -0.99 6.88 9.68
N TYR A 61 -0.84 8.08 9.15
CA TYR A 61 -1.94 9.04 9.07
C TYR A 61 -2.49 9.03 7.66
N CYS A 62 -3.78 8.71 7.55
CA CYS A 62 -4.53 8.81 6.31
C CYS A 62 -5.50 9.98 6.39
N ASN A 63 -5.65 10.71 5.31
CA ASN A 63 -6.63 11.78 5.20
C ASN A 63 -7.92 11.21 4.64
N GLU A 64 -9.03 11.44 5.35
CA GLU A 64 -10.37 11.20 4.85
C GLU A 64 -11.06 12.52 4.60
N TYR A 65 -11.83 12.59 3.53
CA TYR A 65 -12.66 13.75 3.21
C TYR A 65 -14.12 13.37 3.38
N ARG A 66 -14.84 14.18 4.17
CA ARG A 66 -16.26 13.97 4.38
C ARG A 66 -17.01 15.24 3.99
N TRP A 67 -18.14 15.08 3.31
CA TRP A 67 -19.02 16.19 2.99
C TRP A 67 -19.67 16.73 4.25
N ASP A 68 -19.54 18.03 4.49
CA ASP A 68 -20.24 18.71 5.56
C ASP A 68 -21.37 19.56 4.98
N GLN A 69 -22.61 19.17 5.28
CA GLN A 69 -23.80 19.87 4.80
C GLN A 69 -23.94 21.28 5.37
N ARG A 70 -23.40 21.51 6.57
CA ARG A 70 -23.47 22.83 7.22
C ARG A 70 -22.57 23.87 6.55
N GLN A 71 -21.40 23.42 6.07
CA GLN A 71 -20.42 24.30 5.45
C GLN A 71 -20.44 24.25 3.92
N GLY A 72 -21.11 23.25 3.34
CA GLY A 72 -21.23 23.11 1.90
C GLY A 72 -19.93 22.73 1.19
N HIS A 73 -18.98 22.12 1.89
CA HIS A 73 -17.73 21.65 1.31
C HIS A 73 -17.21 20.39 2.04
N ASN A 74 -16.23 19.74 1.47
CA ASN A 74 -15.56 18.60 2.10
C ASN A 74 -14.64 19.07 3.24
N ILE A 75 -14.73 18.38 4.37
CA ILE A 75 -13.85 18.57 5.51
C ILE A 75 -12.84 17.42 5.54
N LYS A 76 -11.58 17.79 5.75
CA LYS A 76 -10.47 16.84 5.87
C LYS A 76 -10.32 16.36 7.30
N PHE A 77 -10.32 15.04 7.47
CA PHE A 77 -10.03 14.38 8.74
C PHE A 77 -8.75 13.56 8.61
N SER A 78 -7.87 13.66 9.60
CA SER A 78 -6.70 12.79 9.71
C SER A 78 -7.03 11.61 10.61
N LYS A 79 -6.90 10.41 10.09
CA LYS A 79 -7.15 9.16 10.82
C LYS A 79 -5.86 8.40 10.98
N LYS A 80 -5.56 7.99 12.20
CA LYS A 80 -4.44 7.10 12.49
C LYS A 80 -4.82 5.67 12.13
N THR A 81 -3.95 5.00 11.39
CA THR A 81 -4.13 3.59 11.00
C THR A 81 -2.78 2.88 10.96
N THR A 82 -2.82 1.56 11.04
CA THR A 82 -1.63 0.72 10.87
C THR A 82 -1.55 0.07 9.50
N LYS A 83 -2.63 0.13 8.72
CA LYS A 83 -2.76 -0.53 7.42
C LYS A 83 -3.13 0.46 6.34
N ALA A 84 -2.63 0.24 5.13
CA ALA A 84 -3.01 1.01 3.94
C ALA A 84 -3.00 0.14 2.69
N TRP A 85 -3.88 0.47 1.74
CA TRP A 85 -3.85 -0.12 0.40
C TRP A 85 -2.78 0.58 -0.42
N ARG A 86 -1.92 -0.23 -1.06
CA ARG A 86 -0.85 0.26 -1.94
C ARG A 86 -0.90 -0.46 -3.27
N SER A 87 -0.56 0.26 -4.33
CA SER A 87 -0.37 -0.36 -5.65
C SER A 87 0.80 -1.34 -5.61
N ASN A 88 0.69 -2.44 -6.34
CA ASN A 88 1.79 -3.39 -6.48
C ASN A 88 3.06 -2.75 -7.07
N SER A 89 2.93 -1.68 -7.85
CA SER A 89 4.07 -0.93 -8.38
C SER A 89 4.86 -0.18 -7.30
N ASP A 90 4.29 0.02 -6.12
CA ASP A 90 4.91 0.71 -4.99
C ASP A 90 5.52 -0.24 -3.97
N ILE A 91 5.57 -1.54 -4.26
CA ILE A 91 5.97 -2.58 -3.31
C ILE A 91 7.03 -3.48 -3.91
N VAL A 92 8.03 -3.82 -3.09
CA VAL A 92 9.05 -4.83 -3.42
C VAL A 92 9.10 -5.85 -2.29
N LYS A 93 8.99 -7.13 -2.64
CA LYS A 93 9.11 -8.22 -1.68
C LYS A 93 10.54 -8.26 -1.11
N LEU A 94 10.65 -8.24 0.22
CA LEU A 94 11.92 -8.40 0.89
C LEU A 94 12.27 -9.89 0.97
N LYS A 95 13.37 -10.25 0.35
CA LYS A 95 13.93 -11.60 0.41
C LYS A 95 15.03 -11.65 1.46
N PRO A 96 15.31 -12.84 2.05
CA PRO A 96 16.38 -12.96 3.05
C PRO A 96 17.74 -12.45 2.59
N GLU A 97 18.04 -12.56 1.31
CA GLU A 97 19.30 -12.06 0.73
C GLU A 97 19.44 -10.55 0.69
N TYR A 98 18.36 -9.80 0.95
CA TYR A 98 18.37 -8.33 0.98
C TYR A 98 18.49 -7.75 2.40
N ILE A 99 18.51 -8.63 3.38
CA ILE A 99 18.50 -8.22 4.80
C ILE A 99 19.88 -8.43 5.44
#